data_a354b15c02ca54f62e1d01cb72af0bf3
#
_entry.id   a354b15c02ca54f62e1d01cb72af0bf3
#
_cell.length_a   1.000
_cell.length_b   1.000
_cell.length_c   1.000
_cell.angle_alpha   90.00
_cell.angle_beta   90.00
_cell.angle_gamma   90.00
#
_symmetry.space_group_name_H-M   'P 1'
#
loop_
_entity.id
_entity.type
_entity.pdbx_description
1 polymer ?
#
loop_
_entity_poly.entity_id
_entity_poly.type
_entity_poly.pdbx_seq_one_letter_code
_entity_poly.pdbx_strand_id
1 'polypeptide(L)'
;MEEKDLEKEFWKHFEIGRTMPPQTADHMLIAYAYFKQATDGDNDNERPKESSNVIETFKYDSWKRLVGMPKSEAQKKYISTIKELIALTKKENRLPKNFKDTK
;
A
#
# COMPACT_ATOMS: atom_id res chain seq x y z
N MET A 1 8.97 -14.55 10.47
CA MET A 1 7.91 -15.01 9.54
C MET A 1 8.55 -15.56 8.29
N GLU A 2 8.18 -16.77 7.92
CA GLU A 2 8.71 -17.36 6.72
C GLU A 2 8.17 -16.65 5.48
N GLU A 3 8.90 -16.76 4.37
CA GLU A 3 8.58 -16.09 3.13
C GLU A 3 7.17 -16.45 2.63
N LYS A 4 6.78 -17.70 2.72
CA LYS A 4 5.45 -18.17 2.32
C LYS A 4 4.34 -17.51 3.15
N ASP A 5 4.58 -17.41 4.46
CA ASP A 5 3.60 -16.81 5.36
C ASP A 5 3.50 -15.31 5.11
N LEU A 6 4.63 -14.68 4.83
CA LEU A 6 4.65 -13.25 4.51
C LEU A 6 3.87 -12.99 3.22
N GLU A 7 4.04 -13.83 2.20
CA GLU A 7 3.34 -13.71 0.94
C GLU A 7 1.82 -13.79 1.16
N LYS A 8 1.39 -14.76 1.95
CA LYS A 8 -0.04 -14.92 2.28
C LYS A 8 -0.58 -13.70 3.00
N GLU A 9 0.16 -13.22 4.01
CA GLU A 9 -0.26 -12.06 4.79
C GLU A 9 -0.33 -10.81 3.92
N PHE A 10 0.61 -10.66 3.00
CA PHE A 10 0.63 -9.53 2.09
C PHE A 10 -0.65 -9.49 1.24
N TRP A 11 -0.97 -10.60 0.57
CA TRP A 11 -2.15 -10.63 -0.30
C TRP A 11 -3.45 -10.55 0.49
N LYS A 12 -3.47 -11.11 1.69
CA LYS A 12 -4.61 -10.98 2.59
C LYS A 12 -4.87 -9.51 2.91
N HIS A 13 -3.83 -8.76 3.22
CA HIS A 13 -3.97 -7.35 3.53
C HIS A 13 -4.31 -6.52 2.30
N PHE A 14 -3.85 -6.94 1.13
CA PHE A 14 -4.27 -6.31 -0.11
C PHE A 14 -5.80 -6.43 -0.28
N GLU A 15 -6.34 -7.62 -0.05
CA GLU A 15 -7.80 -7.81 -0.15
C GLU A 15 -8.55 -7.01 0.89
N ILE A 16 -8.04 -6.95 2.11
CA ILE A 16 -8.65 -6.13 3.16
C ILE A 16 -8.64 -4.67 2.73
N GLY A 17 -7.51 -4.20 2.23
CA GLY A 17 -7.37 -2.81 1.80
C GLY A 17 -8.37 -2.40 0.74
N ARG A 18 -8.71 -3.33 -0.17
CA ARG A 18 -9.67 -3.06 -1.24
C ARG A 18 -11.08 -2.80 -0.72
N THR A 19 -11.39 -3.29 0.47
CA THR A 19 -12.73 -3.18 1.04
C THR A 19 -12.86 -2.01 2.03
N MET A 20 -11.75 -1.32 2.28
CA MET A 20 -11.77 -0.21 3.22
C MET A 20 -12.43 1.03 2.62
N PRO A 21 -13.04 1.88 3.48
CA PRO A 21 -13.55 3.16 2.98
C PRO A 21 -12.41 4.05 2.49
N PRO A 22 -12.72 5.10 1.74
CA PRO A 22 -11.69 6.00 1.20
C PRO A 22 -10.75 6.54 2.27
N GLN A 23 -9.47 6.62 1.93
CA GLN A 23 -8.43 7.14 2.80
C GLN A 23 -7.90 8.46 2.23
N THR A 24 -7.06 9.14 3.00
CA THR A 24 -6.44 10.38 2.51
C THR A 24 -5.52 10.06 1.33
N ALA A 25 -5.28 11.07 0.50
CA ALA A 25 -4.38 10.92 -0.65
C ALA A 25 -2.98 10.48 -0.21
N ASP A 26 -2.48 11.05 0.89
CA ASP A 26 -1.16 10.70 1.40
C ASP A 26 -1.08 9.22 1.77
N HIS A 27 -2.07 8.72 2.49
CA HIS A 27 -2.11 7.31 2.88
C HIS A 27 -2.22 6.40 1.67
N MET A 28 -3.02 6.79 0.69
CA MET A 28 -3.17 5.99 -0.52
C MET A 28 -1.88 5.91 -1.32
N LEU A 29 -1.12 7.01 -1.37
CA LEU A 29 0.17 7.02 -2.06
C LEU A 29 1.21 6.17 -1.35
N ILE A 30 1.21 6.20 -0.02
CA ILE A 30 2.14 5.36 0.77
C ILE A 30 1.83 3.88 0.52
N ALA A 31 0.57 3.50 0.61
CA ALA A 31 0.16 2.12 0.38
C ALA A 31 0.49 1.68 -1.06
N TYR A 32 0.21 2.55 -2.02
CA TYR A 32 0.52 2.29 -3.42
C TYR A 32 2.02 2.02 -3.61
N ALA A 33 2.86 2.87 -3.03
CA ALA A 33 4.32 2.75 -3.19
C ALA A 33 4.83 1.43 -2.66
N TYR A 34 4.41 1.05 -1.45
CA TYR A 34 4.83 -0.23 -0.88
C TYR A 34 4.30 -1.40 -1.68
N PHE A 35 3.07 -1.30 -2.17
CA PHE A 35 2.48 -2.35 -2.99
C PHE A 35 3.30 -2.56 -4.27
N LYS A 36 3.63 -1.48 -4.96
CA LYS A 36 4.41 -1.57 -6.20
C LYS A 36 5.81 -2.09 -5.94
N GLN A 37 6.47 -1.61 -4.88
CA GLN A 37 7.80 -2.11 -4.54
C GLN A 37 7.75 -3.58 -4.16
N ALA A 38 6.67 -4.02 -3.49
CA ALA A 38 6.51 -5.40 -3.06
C ALA A 38 6.26 -6.34 -4.24
N THR A 39 5.59 -5.86 -5.29
CA THR A 39 5.21 -6.70 -6.43
C THR A 39 6.17 -6.55 -7.61
N ASP A 40 6.45 -5.33 -8.01
CA ASP A 40 7.25 -5.06 -9.20
C ASP A 40 8.73 -4.81 -8.90
N GLY A 41 9.07 -4.47 -7.66
CA GLY A 41 10.44 -4.09 -7.32
C GLY A 41 10.69 -2.63 -7.62
N ASP A 42 11.94 -2.31 -7.96
CA ASP A 42 12.34 -0.93 -8.20
C ASP A 42 11.58 -0.31 -9.38
N ASN A 43 11.25 0.97 -9.23
CA ASN A 43 10.59 1.72 -10.30
C ASN A 43 11.67 2.17 -11.29
N ASP A 44 11.72 1.51 -12.44
CA ASP A 44 12.64 1.85 -13.52
C ASP A 44 11.92 2.50 -14.71
N ASN A 45 10.69 2.93 -14.52
CA ASN A 45 9.94 3.62 -15.56
C ASN A 45 10.41 5.06 -15.71
N GLU A 46 10.07 5.64 -16.85
CA GLU A 46 10.31 7.07 -17.04
C GLU A 46 9.32 7.89 -16.23
N ARG A 47 9.80 9.00 -15.69
CA ARG A 47 8.94 9.90 -14.95
C ARG A 47 7.91 10.52 -15.90
N PRO A 48 6.61 10.54 -15.53
CA PRO A 48 5.59 11.20 -16.36
C PRO A 48 5.94 12.66 -16.63
N LYS A 49 5.57 13.15 -17.79
CA LYS A 49 5.82 14.56 -18.15
C LYS A 49 4.97 15.46 -17.26
N GLU A 50 5.48 16.66 -16.99
CA GLU A 50 4.79 17.62 -16.12
C GLU A 50 3.38 17.96 -16.59
N SER A 51 3.15 17.92 -17.90
CA SER A 51 1.83 18.18 -18.46
C SER A 51 0.86 17.03 -18.27
N SER A 52 1.34 15.91 -17.69
CA SER A 52 0.53 14.72 -17.47
C SER A 52 -0.27 14.85 -16.19
N ASN A 53 -1.07 13.84 -15.94
CA ASN A 53 -1.88 13.75 -14.72
C ASN A 53 -1.00 13.87 -13.47
N VAL A 54 -1.33 14.82 -12.60
CA VAL A 54 -0.58 15.08 -11.37
C VAL A 54 -0.54 13.84 -10.47
N ILE A 55 -1.65 13.10 -10.42
CA ILE A 55 -1.73 11.89 -9.61
C ILE A 55 -0.72 10.85 -10.08
N GLU A 56 -0.56 10.70 -11.39
CA GLU A 56 0.42 9.75 -11.94
C GLU A 56 1.84 10.14 -11.56
N THR A 57 2.13 11.43 -11.52
CA THR A 57 3.44 11.93 -11.11
C THR A 57 3.69 11.64 -9.63
N PHE A 58 2.70 11.88 -8.77
CA PHE A 58 2.81 11.58 -7.34
C PHE A 58 3.01 10.09 -7.11
N LYS A 59 2.28 9.25 -7.84
CA LYS A 59 2.44 7.80 -7.74
C LYS A 59 3.85 7.36 -8.14
N TYR A 60 4.32 7.91 -9.25
CA TYR A 60 5.68 7.62 -9.71
C TYR A 60 6.72 7.99 -8.65
N ASP A 61 6.65 9.21 -8.14
CA ASP A 61 7.61 9.71 -7.16
C ASP A 61 7.57 8.92 -5.86
N SER A 62 6.37 8.56 -5.40
CA SER A 62 6.21 7.79 -4.16
C SER A 62 6.88 6.42 -4.26
N TRP A 63 6.68 5.74 -5.38
CA TRP A 63 7.29 4.45 -5.61
C TRP A 63 8.80 4.58 -5.82
N LYS A 64 9.23 5.60 -6.56
CA LYS A 64 10.66 5.81 -6.86
C LYS A 64 11.49 6.01 -5.60
N ARG A 65 10.92 6.60 -4.56
CA ARG A 65 11.62 6.80 -3.29
C ARG A 65 12.04 5.49 -2.63
N LEU A 66 11.40 4.39 -3.00
CA LEU A 66 11.66 3.10 -2.37
C LEU A 66 12.72 2.27 -3.11
N VAL A 67 13.38 2.85 -4.12
CA VAL A 67 14.38 2.13 -4.89
C VAL A 67 15.41 1.51 -3.95
N GLY A 68 15.72 0.23 -4.18
CA GLY A 68 16.66 -0.50 -3.33
C GLY A 68 15.98 -1.29 -2.21
N MET A 69 14.73 -1.02 -1.91
CA MET A 69 14.03 -1.75 -0.85
C MET A 69 13.70 -3.17 -1.35
N PRO A 70 14.11 -4.21 -0.60
CA PRO A 70 13.76 -5.58 -0.99
C PRO A 70 12.24 -5.79 -0.98
N LYS A 71 11.77 -6.66 -1.87
CA LYS A 71 10.33 -6.95 -1.96
C LYS A 71 9.76 -7.43 -0.63
N SER A 72 10.50 -8.25 0.10
CA SER A 72 10.02 -8.76 1.39
C SER A 72 9.85 -7.64 2.41
N GLU A 73 10.75 -6.68 2.41
CA GLU A 73 10.63 -5.53 3.31
C GLU A 73 9.42 -4.69 2.92
N ALA A 74 9.22 -4.48 1.63
CA ALA A 74 8.07 -3.71 1.14
C ALA A 74 6.75 -4.41 1.50
N GLN A 75 6.72 -5.75 1.45
CA GLN A 75 5.56 -6.51 1.87
C GLN A 75 5.23 -6.25 3.33
N LYS A 76 6.25 -6.28 4.19
CA LYS A 76 6.07 -6.01 5.62
C LYS A 76 5.55 -4.59 5.86
N LYS A 77 6.12 -3.63 5.14
CA LYS A 77 5.70 -2.23 5.25
C LYS A 77 4.26 -2.04 4.77
N TYR A 78 3.89 -2.72 3.70
CA TYR A 78 2.52 -2.66 3.20
C TYR A 78 1.54 -3.19 4.25
N ILE A 79 1.85 -4.36 4.82
CA ILE A 79 1.02 -4.97 5.85
C ILE A 79 0.84 -4.01 7.04
N SER A 80 1.95 -3.43 7.51
CA SER A 80 1.91 -2.46 8.60
C SER A 80 1.04 -1.26 8.25
N THR A 81 1.15 -0.76 7.03
CA THR A 81 0.37 0.38 6.58
C THR A 81 -1.12 0.07 6.60
N ILE A 82 -1.51 -1.09 6.08
CA ILE A 82 -2.92 -1.47 6.06
C ILE A 82 -3.45 -1.63 7.49
N LYS A 83 -2.69 -2.27 8.37
CA LYS A 83 -3.08 -2.42 9.77
C LYS A 83 -3.29 -1.07 10.45
N GLU A 84 -2.40 -0.14 10.19
CA GLU A 84 -2.49 1.21 10.73
C GLU A 84 -3.73 1.94 10.22
N LEU A 85 -4.02 1.79 8.92
CA LEU A 85 -5.21 2.40 8.33
C LEU A 85 -6.49 1.81 8.89
N ILE A 86 -6.50 0.50 9.14
CA ILE A 86 -7.65 -0.15 9.77
C ILE A 86 -7.88 0.45 11.17
N ALA A 87 -6.80 0.57 11.95
CA ALA A 87 -6.89 1.11 13.29
C ALA A 87 -7.41 2.55 13.30
N LEU A 88 -6.89 3.38 12.40
CA LEU A 88 -7.32 4.77 12.27
C LEU A 88 -8.78 4.87 11.86
N THR A 89 -9.18 4.06 10.88
CA THR A 89 -10.55 4.08 10.37
C THR A 89 -11.54 3.62 11.43
N LYS A 90 -11.13 2.61 12.21
CA LYS A 90 -11.94 2.12 13.33
C LYS A 90 -12.10 3.21 14.40
N LYS A 91 -11.00 3.90 14.71
CA LYS A 91 -11.03 4.98 15.69
C LYS A 91 -11.95 6.10 15.23
N GLU A 92 -12.00 6.37 13.93
CA GLU A 92 -12.88 7.38 13.35
C GLU A 92 -14.31 6.89 13.16
N ASN A 93 -14.57 5.65 13.52
CA ASN A 93 -15.90 5.04 13.41
C ASN A 93 -16.42 4.99 11.97
N ARG A 94 -15.53 4.77 11.03
CA ARG A 94 -15.85 4.73 9.59
C ARG A 94 -15.82 3.35 8.97
N LEU A 95 -15.47 2.30 9.73
CA LEU A 95 -15.48 0.95 9.19
C LEU A 95 -16.91 0.49 8.96
N PRO A 96 -17.20 -0.18 7.82
CA PRO A 96 -18.52 -0.77 7.60
C PRO A 96 -18.84 -1.79 8.67
N LYS A 97 -20.11 -1.94 9.00
CA LYS A 97 -20.54 -2.92 10.01
C LYS A 97 -20.16 -4.34 9.67
N ASN A 98 -20.09 -4.65 8.37
CA ASN A 98 -19.74 -5.98 7.90
C ASN A 98 -18.26 -6.13 7.57
N PHE A 99 -17.45 -5.14 7.93
CA PHE A 99 -16.02 -5.22 7.69
C PHE A 99 -15.43 -6.39 8.47
N LYS A 100 -14.66 -7.21 7.79
CA LYS A 100 -14.00 -8.34 8.43
C LYS A 100 -12.51 -8.11 8.45
N ASP A 101 -12.02 -7.84 9.66
CA ASP A 101 -10.61 -7.79 9.93
C ASP A 101 -10.20 -9.20 10.29
N THR A 102 -9.71 -9.94 9.34
CA THR A 102 -9.35 -11.33 9.59
C THR A 102 -8.04 -11.37 10.36
N LYS A 103 -8.13 -11.87 11.52
CA LYS A 103 -6.93 -12.07 12.33
C LYS A 103 -6.08 -13.21 11.77
#